data_80bbd86b5dbf6616f1f798862b3d963c
#
_entry.id   80bbd86b5dbf6616f1f798862b3d963c
#
_cell.length_a   1.000
_cell.length_b   1.000
_cell.length_c   1.000
_cell.angle_alpha   90.00
_cell.angle_beta   90.00
_cell.angle_gamma   90.00
#
_symmetry.space_group_name_H-M   'P 1'
#
loop_
_entity.id
_entity.type
_entity.pdbx_description
1 polymer ?
#
loop_
_entity_poly.entity_id
_entity_poly.type
_entity_poly.pdbx_seq_one_letter_code
_entity_poly.pdbx_strand_id
1 'polypeptide(L)'
;MKYYLFISFFILLIIWAVFIEPNIITVNHITINDSSLKNLKIAFASDFHIKPFEKHRLQRTVNKINKQNPDIILLGGDYVSGHKKGSSMTIDKIAKEFGNLHSKYGTFAVVGNHDGWQGKEEIIKELEKQNIKVLFNNNVCFNEFCIAGVDDLQTGTPDIKKALIGTNNKPTILLTHTPDIMPEVPYSVNLTLAGHLHGGQIRTHRAIIVPSKFGTKYANGFLNDNGKKSFTTKGLGTSILPIRFNCFPEIVIIDFK
;
A
#
# COMPACT_ATOMS: atom_id res chain seq x y z
N MET A 1 -22.69 36.76 -16.30
CA MET A 1 -23.18 35.83 -15.24
C MET A 1 -22.80 34.37 -15.53
N LYS A 2 -23.16 33.77 -16.66
CA LYS A 2 -22.84 32.35 -16.99
C LYS A 2 -21.34 32.01 -16.97
N TYR A 3 -20.45 32.88 -17.47
CA TYR A 3 -19.01 32.67 -17.46
C TYR A 3 -18.41 32.65 -16.04
N TYR A 4 -18.87 33.52 -15.13
CA TYR A 4 -18.39 33.53 -13.74
C TYR A 4 -18.82 32.25 -13.01
N LEU A 5 -20.03 31.75 -13.24
CA LEU A 5 -20.48 30.47 -12.68
C LEU A 5 -19.64 29.30 -13.17
N PHE A 6 -19.29 29.29 -14.46
CA PHE A 6 -18.43 28.25 -15.03
C PHE A 6 -17.01 28.29 -14.45
N ILE A 7 -16.39 29.49 -14.36
CA ILE A 7 -15.07 29.66 -13.75
C ILE A 7 -15.09 29.24 -12.28
N SER A 8 -16.11 29.67 -11.52
CA SER A 8 -16.25 29.31 -10.11
C SER A 8 -16.38 27.79 -9.93
N PHE A 9 -17.11 27.10 -10.79
CA PHE A 9 -17.24 25.64 -10.77
C PHE A 9 -15.88 24.95 -10.96
N PHE A 10 -15.08 25.39 -11.94
CA PHE A 10 -13.73 24.83 -12.17
C PHE A 10 -12.79 25.09 -11.00
N ILE A 11 -12.83 26.28 -10.40
CA ILE A 11 -12.04 26.59 -9.21
C ILE A 11 -12.42 25.65 -8.05
N LEU A 12 -13.69 25.47 -7.78
CA LEU A 12 -14.16 24.56 -6.74
C LEU A 12 -13.73 23.11 -6.99
N LEU A 13 -13.79 22.66 -8.26
CA LEU A 13 -13.35 21.32 -8.64
C LEU A 13 -11.83 21.13 -8.43
N ILE A 14 -11.02 22.13 -8.73
CA ILE A 14 -9.58 22.11 -8.46
C ILE A 14 -9.33 22.10 -6.95
N ILE A 15 -10.02 22.95 -6.18
CA ILE A 15 -9.91 22.94 -4.70
C ILE A 15 -10.27 21.58 -4.14
N TRP A 16 -11.34 20.96 -4.63
CA TRP A 16 -11.72 19.60 -4.23
C TRP A 16 -10.62 18.60 -4.52
N ALA A 17 -10.14 18.55 -5.75
CA ALA A 17 -9.19 17.53 -6.21
C ALA A 17 -7.80 17.68 -5.60
N VAL A 18 -7.38 18.91 -5.27
CA VAL A 18 -6.02 19.18 -4.74
C VAL A 18 -6.00 19.19 -3.21
N PHE A 19 -7.00 19.78 -2.56
CA PHE A 19 -6.96 20.05 -1.13
C PHE A 19 -7.95 19.22 -0.30
N ILE A 20 -9.07 18.80 -0.87
CA ILE A 20 -10.11 18.12 -0.10
C ILE A 20 -9.99 16.60 -0.25
N GLU A 21 -10.18 16.07 -1.44
CA GLU A 21 -10.21 14.62 -1.66
C GLU A 21 -8.93 13.90 -1.22
N PRO A 22 -7.69 14.40 -1.47
CA PRO A 22 -6.46 13.73 -1.01
C PRO A 22 -6.33 13.63 0.52
N ASN A 23 -7.12 14.41 1.27
CA ASN A 23 -7.11 14.41 2.74
C ASN A 23 -8.24 13.59 3.37
N ILE A 24 -9.19 13.07 2.57
CA ILE A 24 -10.27 12.22 3.04
C ILE A 24 -9.81 10.76 2.99
N ILE A 25 -9.15 10.30 4.05
CA ILE A 25 -8.72 8.90 4.18
C ILE A 25 -9.94 8.04 4.50
N THR A 26 -10.29 7.13 3.60
CA THR A 26 -11.37 6.16 3.78
C THR A 26 -10.84 4.86 4.40
N VAL A 27 -11.74 4.07 5.01
CA VAL A 27 -11.48 2.68 5.41
C VAL A 27 -12.35 1.79 4.55
N ASN A 28 -11.71 0.95 3.74
CA ASN A 28 -12.36 0.05 2.82
C ASN A 28 -12.35 -1.37 3.42
N HIS A 29 -13.51 -1.91 3.74
CA HIS A 29 -13.66 -3.26 4.25
C HIS A 29 -13.95 -4.23 3.12
N ILE A 30 -13.17 -5.28 3.01
CA ILE A 30 -13.39 -6.37 2.07
C ILE A 30 -13.41 -7.71 2.79
N THR A 31 -14.24 -8.63 2.31
CA THR A 31 -14.27 -10.01 2.78
C THR A 31 -13.76 -10.94 1.69
N ILE A 32 -12.81 -11.81 2.03
CA ILE A 32 -12.29 -12.83 1.12
C ILE A 32 -12.66 -14.20 1.68
N ASN A 33 -13.34 -15.00 0.87
CA ASN A 33 -13.65 -16.40 1.23
C ASN A 33 -12.42 -17.26 1.00
N ASP A 34 -11.73 -17.57 2.09
CA ASP A 34 -10.59 -18.50 2.13
C ASP A 34 -10.52 -19.15 3.53
N SER A 35 -11.02 -20.36 3.63
CA SER A 35 -11.11 -21.11 4.90
C SER A 35 -9.76 -21.38 5.55
N SER A 36 -8.67 -21.37 4.77
CA SER A 36 -7.32 -21.59 5.27
C SER A 36 -6.75 -20.40 6.05
N LEU A 37 -7.33 -19.21 5.85
CA LEU A 37 -6.98 -17.95 6.55
C LEU A 37 -8.13 -17.45 7.43
N LYS A 38 -9.11 -18.32 7.69
CA LYS A 38 -10.34 -17.94 8.41
C LYS A 38 -10.05 -17.21 9.73
N ASN A 39 -10.84 -16.17 9.98
CA ASN A 39 -10.77 -15.29 11.15
C ASN A 39 -9.51 -14.41 11.23
N LEU A 40 -8.67 -14.38 10.20
CA LEU A 40 -7.56 -13.43 10.14
C LEU A 40 -8.08 -12.06 9.63
N LYS A 41 -7.80 -11.01 10.38
CA LYS A 41 -8.08 -9.63 10.00
C LYS A 41 -6.78 -8.89 9.69
N ILE A 42 -6.65 -8.41 8.48
CA ILE A 42 -5.47 -7.65 8.01
C ILE A 42 -5.83 -6.18 7.84
N ALA A 43 -4.98 -5.28 8.33
CA ALA A 43 -4.95 -3.90 7.86
C ALA A 43 -3.83 -3.77 6.83
N PHE A 44 -4.17 -3.33 5.63
CA PHE A 44 -3.23 -3.08 4.55
C PHE A 44 -3.22 -1.60 4.17
N ALA A 45 -2.03 -1.01 4.08
CA ALA A 45 -1.83 0.38 3.68
C ALA A 45 -0.53 0.51 2.87
N SER A 46 -0.54 1.36 1.84
CA SER A 46 0.59 1.57 0.93
C SER A 46 0.59 2.98 0.37
N ASP A 47 1.67 3.34 -0.32
CA ASP A 47 1.79 4.59 -1.08
C ASP A 47 1.51 5.82 -0.19
N PHE A 48 2.22 5.90 0.91
CA PHE A 48 2.02 6.96 1.91
C PHE A 48 2.45 8.32 1.39
N HIS A 49 3.58 8.38 0.68
CA HIS A 49 4.17 9.60 0.10
C HIS A 49 4.10 10.79 1.04
N ILE A 50 4.63 10.63 2.25
CA ILE A 50 4.54 11.63 3.32
C ILE A 50 5.41 12.83 3.00
N LYS A 51 4.77 13.97 2.70
CA LYS A 51 5.45 15.24 2.45
C LYS A 51 5.95 15.88 3.75
N PRO A 52 6.87 16.86 3.70
CA PRO A 52 7.54 17.41 4.89
C PRO A 52 6.61 17.87 6.02
N PHE A 53 5.44 18.38 5.69
CA PHE A 53 4.50 18.98 6.67
C PHE A 53 3.28 18.10 6.97
N GLU A 54 3.28 16.83 6.57
CA GLU A 54 2.11 15.94 6.68
C GLU A 54 2.10 15.07 7.95
N LYS A 55 2.80 15.47 9.02
CA LYS A 55 2.83 14.72 10.28
C LYS A 55 1.43 14.40 10.80
N HIS A 56 0.53 15.37 10.84
CA HIS A 56 -0.84 15.16 11.32
C HIS A 56 -1.64 14.19 10.44
N ARG A 57 -1.37 14.19 9.14
CA ARG A 57 -1.99 13.23 8.22
C ARG A 57 -1.51 11.82 8.52
N LEU A 58 -0.21 11.63 8.75
CA LEU A 58 0.36 10.35 9.13
C LEU A 58 -0.21 9.86 10.48
N GLN A 59 -0.28 10.71 11.48
CA GLN A 59 -0.88 10.39 12.77
C GLN A 59 -2.35 9.96 12.66
N ARG A 60 -3.13 10.68 11.85
CA ARG A 60 -4.53 10.27 11.57
C ARG A 60 -4.60 8.91 10.89
N THR A 61 -3.67 8.59 10.00
CA THR A 61 -3.60 7.29 9.32
C THR A 61 -3.32 6.18 10.34
N VAL A 62 -2.29 6.32 11.16
CA VAL A 62 -1.93 5.37 12.23
C VAL A 62 -3.12 5.14 13.17
N ASN A 63 -3.75 6.22 13.63
CA ASN A 63 -4.91 6.13 14.51
C ASN A 63 -6.11 5.43 13.84
N LYS A 64 -6.33 5.66 12.55
CA LYS A 64 -7.40 4.98 11.80
C LYS A 64 -7.14 3.49 11.65
N ILE A 65 -5.88 3.09 11.40
CA ILE A 65 -5.48 1.67 11.34
C ILE A 65 -5.71 1.01 12.70
N ASN A 66 -5.21 1.60 13.77
CA ASN A 66 -5.32 1.05 15.13
C ASN A 66 -6.78 0.87 15.58
N LYS A 67 -7.67 1.82 15.21
CA LYS A 67 -9.11 1.74 15.50
C LYS A 67 -9.81 0.52 14.86
N GLN A 68 -9.20 -0.11 13.87
CA GLN A 68 -9.76 -1.30 13.23
C GLN A 68 -9.44 -2.59 14.00
N ASN A 69 -8.54 -2.54 15.00
CA ASN A 69 -8.07 -3.70 15.75
C ASN A 69 -7.66 -4.87 14.84
N PRO A 70 -6.70 -4.68 13.93
CA PRO A 70 -6.26 -5.75 13.04
C PRO A 70 -5.44 -6.79 13.79
N ASP A 71 -5.47 -8.04 13.33
CA ASP A 71 -4.58 -9.08 13.82
C ASP A 71 -3.14 -8.87 13.32
N ILE A 72 -2.99 -8.33 12.12
CA ILE A 72 -1.70 -8.04 11.49
C ILE A 72 -1.79 -6.77 10.64
N ILE A 73 -0.71 -6.02 10.58
CA ILE A 73 -0.60 -4.81 9.75
C ILE A 73 0.45 -5.06 8.67
N LEU A 74 0.07 -4.79 7.41
CA LEU A 74 0.93 -4.91 6.25
C LEU A 74 1.10 -3.55 5.56
N LEU A 75 2.36 -3.13 5.40
CA LEU A 75 2.73 -1.85 4.80
C LEU A 75 3.38 -2.08 3.44
N GLY A 76 2.75 -1.59 2.38
CA GLY A 76 3.08 -1.92 0.99
C GLY A 76 4.14 -1.02 0.33
N GLY A 77 4.90 -0.23 1.09
CA GLY A 77 5.97 0.62 0.54
C GLY A 77 5.54 2.04 0.17
N ASP A 78 6.48 2.76 -0.41
CA ASP A 78 6.38 4.18 -0.76
C ASP A 78 6.00 5.06 0.44
N TYR A 79 6.85 4.99 1.47
CA TYR A 79 6.71 5.80 2.69
C TYR A 79 7.08 7.25 2.44
N VAL A 80 8.15 7.45 1.66
CA VAL A 80 8.69 8.77 1.33
C VAL A 80 8.09 9.31 0.02
N SER A 81 8.08 10.64 -0.12
CA SER A 81 7.53 11.34 -1.28
C SER A 81 8.64 11.85 -2.19
N GLY A 82 8.44 11.76 -3.52
CA GLY A 82 9.36 12.29 -4.53
C GLY A 82 10.57 11.37 -4.78
N HIS A 83 11.51 11.84 -5.63
CA HIS A 83 12.63 11.05 -6.13
C HIS A 83 13.96 11.37 -5.44
N LYS A 84 14.00 12.41 -4.58
CA LYS A 84 15.24 12.90 -3.95
C LYS A 84 15.04 13.11 -2.47
N LYS A 85 16.09 12.88 -1.68
CA LYS A 85 16.12 13.25 -0.26
C LYS A 85 15.74 14.73 -0.09
N GLY A 86 14.93 15.02 0.93
CA GLY A 86 14.42 16.36 1.21
C GLY A 86 13.04 16.68 0.60
N SER A 87 12.55 15.88 -0.34
CA SER A 87 11.16 16.02 -0.86
C SER A 87 10.10 15.43 0.04
N SER A 88 10.52 14.70 1.07
CA SER A 88 9.68 13.99 2.03
C SER A 88 9.95 14.45 3.47
N MET A 89 9.06 14.10 4.40
CA MET A 89 9.41 14.00 5.81
C MET A 89 10.54 12.97 5.95
N THR A 90 11.49 13.22 6.85
CA THR A 90 12.60 12.29 7.07
C THR A 90 12.09 10.94 7.58
N ILE A 91 12.74 9.87 7.14
CA ILE A 91 12.25 8.50 7.41
C ILE A 91 12.25 8.16 8.90
N ASP A 92 13.18 8.70 9.69
CA ASP A 92 13.19 8.54 11.15
C ASP A 92 11.90 9.04 11.80
N LYS A 93 11.37 10.18 11.33
CA LYS A 93 10.10 10.75 11.81
C LYS A 93 8.90 9.93 11.35
N ILE A 94 8.92 9.46 10.10
CA ILE A 94 7.86 8.60 9.56
C ILE A 94 7.82 7.28 10.35
N ALA A 95 8.96 6.62 10.48
CA ALA A 95 9.09 5.37 11.21
C ALA A 95 8.65 5.50 12.67
N LYS A 96 9.03 6.59 13.35
CA LYS A 96 8.60 6.87 14.72
C LYS A 96 7.08 6.94 14.87
N GLU A 97 6.37 7.53 13.91
CA GLU A 97 4.90 7.53 13.95
C GLU A 97 4.34 6.13 13.68
N PHE A 98 4.93 5.34 12.78
CA PHE A 98 4.56 3.94 12.56
C PHE A 98 4.84 3.03 13.75
N GLY A 99 5.81 3.37 14.62
CA GLY A 99 6.03 2.68 15.89
C GLY A 99 4.81 2.68 16.83
N ASN A 100 3.82 3.53 16.58
CA ASN A 100 2.54 3.55 17.30
C ASN A 100 1.48 2.61 16.66
N LEU A 101 1.81 1.83 15.64
CA LEU A 101 0.91 0.80 15.09
C LEU A 101 0.84 -0.39 16.04
N HIS A 102 -0.36 -0.93 16.24
CA HIS A 102 -0.62 -2.03 17.16
C HIS A 102 -1.42 -3.14 16.49
N SER A 103 -0.92 -4.36 16.59
CA SER A 103 -1.60 -5.58 16.13
C SER A 103 -1.08 -6.82 16.85
N LYS A 104 -1.85 -7.90 16.84
CA LYS A 104 -1.53 -9.16 17.54
C LYS A 104 -0.24 -9.82 17.02
N TYR A 105 -0.08 -9.86 15.71
CA TYR A 105 1.06 -10.53 15.05
C TYR A 105 2.18 -9.56 14.64
N GLY A 106 2.02 -8.26 14.92
CA GLY A 106 2.98 -7.24 14.56
C GLY A 106 2.75 -6.58 13.20
N THR A 107 3.71 -5.73 12.82
CA THR A 107 3.67 -4.95 11.58
C THR A 107 4.77 -5.43 10.65
N PHE A 108 4.41 -5.72 9.40
CA PHE A 108 5.33 -6.15 8.34
C PHE A 108 5.29 -5.17 7.17
N ALA A 109 6.40 -4.99 6.50
CA ALA A 109 6.58 -3.98 5.49
C ALA A 109 7.36 -4.52 4.29
N VAL A 110 7.13 -3.96 3.12
CA VAL A 110 8.05 -3.99 1.98
C VAL A 110 8.42 -2.57 1.60
N VAL A 111 9.44 -2.39 0.80
CA VAL A 111 9.83 -1.09 0.26
C VAL A 111 9.24 -0.89 -1.14
N GLY A 112 8.98 0.38 -1.50
CA GLY A 112 8.54 0.76 -2.83
C GLY A 112 9.64 1.46 -3.63
N ASN A 113 9.31 1.89 -4.84
CA ASN A 113 10.28 2.51 -5.72
C ASN A 113 10.74 3.89 -5.24
N HIS A 114 9.87 4.68 -4.62
CA HIS A 114 10.27 5.97 -4.03
C HIS A 114 11.22 5.77 -2.84
N ASP A 115 11.03 4.71 -2.08
CA ASP A 115 11.92 4.31 -1.00
C ASP A 115 13.29 3.90 -1.56
N GLY A 116 13.30 3.13 -2.65
CA GLY A 116 14.50 2.73 -3.35
C GLY A 116 15.32 3.91 -3.87
N TRP A 117 14.69 4.89 -4.49
CA TRP A 117 15.35 6.10 -5.00
C TRP A 117 15.93 7.00 -3.90
N GLN A 118 15.39 6.96 -2.69
CA GLN A 118 15.81 7.84 -1.58
C GLN A 118 16.74 7.16 -0.57
N GLY A 119 17.00 5.86 -0.70
CA GLY A 119 17.93 5.12 0.15
C GLY A 119 17.28 4.00 0.93
N LYS A 120 17.04 2.89 0.23
CA LYS A 120 16.37 1.69 0.73
C LYS A 120 16.90 1.19 2.06
N GLU A 121 18.22 1.13 2.21
CA GLU A 121 18.88 0.61 3.41
C GLU A 121 18.59 1.46 4.65
N GLU A 122 18.57 2.79 4.48
CA GLU A 122 18.24 3.72 5.57
C GLU A 122 16.76 3.56 5.97
N ILE A 123 15.87 3.42 4.99
CA ILE A 123 14.44 3.25 5.22
C ILE A 123 14.17 1.94 5.97
N ILE A 124 14.75 0.83 5.54
CA ILE A 124 14.66 -0.46 6.22
C ILE A 124 15.13 -0.33 7.68
N LYS A 125 16.32 0.22 7.88
CA LYS A 125 16.90 0.40 9.21
C LYS A 125 16.00 1.22 10.14
N GLU A 126 15.44 2.32 9.68
CA GLU A 126 14.59 3.17 10.52
C GLU A 126 13.25 2.51 10.85
N LEU A 127 12.64 1.76 9.91
CA LEU A 127 11.44 0.97 10.17
C LEU A 127 11.72 -0.15 11.19
N GLU A 128 12.82 -0.89 11.05
CA GLU A 128 13.17 -1.98 11.95
C GLU A 128 13.48 -1.51 13.38
N LYS A 129 14.03 -0.30 13.57
CA LYS A 129 14.16 0.33 14.89
C LYS A 129 12.82 0.52 15.62
N GLN A 130 11.73 0.53 14.90
CA GLN A 130 10.38 0.66 15.45
C GLN A 130 9.63 -0.68 15.52
N ASN A 131 10.34 -1.80 15.48
CA ASN A 131 9.80 -3.16 15.48
C ASN A 131 8.88 -3.46 14.28
N ILE A 132 9.07 -2.76 13.16
CA ILE A 132 8.41 -3.06 11.89
C ILE A 132 9.34 -3.96 11.10
N LYS A 133 8.93 -5.21 10.88
CA LYS A 133 9.76 -6.16 10.16
C LYS A 133 9.67 -5.95 8.66
N VAL A 134 10.78 -5.53 8.04
CA VAL A 134 10.84 -5.37 6.60
C VAL A 134 11.13 -6.72 5.93
N LEU A 135 10.27 -7.11 5.01
CA LEU A 135 10.39 -8.35 4.24
C LEU A 135 11.09 -8.04 2.90
N PHE A 136 12.26 -8.64 2.72
CA PHE A 136 13.11 -8.44 1.57
C PHE A 136 13.50 -9.79 0.96
N ASN A 137 12.68 -10.28 0.03
CA ASN A 137 12.80 -11.62 -0.54
C ASN A 137 12.87 -12.72 0.55
N ASN A 138 12.04 -12.58 1.57
CA ASN A 138 11.95 -13.51 2.69
C ASN A 138 10.51 -13.58 3.23
N ASN A 139 10.32 -14.36 4.28
CA ASN A 139 9.02 -14.51 4.93
C ASN A 139 9.13 -14.63 6.45
N VAL A 140 7.96 -14.54 7.08
CA VAL A 140 7.72 -14.92 8.46
C VAL A 140 6.53 -15.85 8.49
N CYS A 141 6.71 -17.01 9.12
CA CYS A 141 5.64 -17.97 9.31
C CYS A 141 5.18 -18.01 10.76
N PHE A 142 3.88 -18.00 10.92
CA PHE A 142 3.17 -18.29 12.16
C PHE A 142 2.71 -19.76 12.15
N ASN A 143 1.97 -20.17 13.17
CA ASN A 143 1.50 -21.56 13.23
C ASN A 143 0.58 -21.89 12.04
N GLU A 144 -0.34 -20.97 11.70
CA GLU A 144 -1.41 -21.22 10.72
C GLU A 144 -1.14 -20.63 9.34
N PHE A 145 -0.28 -19.61 9.21
CA PHE A 145 -0.04 -18.90 7.94
C PHE A 145 1.36 -18.30 7.86
N CYS A 146 1.74 -17.86 6.66
CA CYS A 146 2.97 -17.12 6.40
C CYS A 146 2.68 -15.78 5.73
N ILE A 147 3.52 -14.78 6.02
CA ILE A 147 3.61 -13.53 5.27
C ILE A 147 4.95 -13.53 4.57
N ALA A 148 4.95 -13.50 3.26
CA ALA A 148 6.13 -13.34 2.43
C ALA A 148 6.18 -11.92 1.85
N GLY A 149 7.37 -11.38 1.66
CA GLY A 149 7.56 -10.10 1.01
C GLY A 149 8.71 -10.13 0.04
N VAL A 150 8.58 -9.40 -1.06
CA VAL A 150 9.60 -9.29 -2.10
C VAL A 150 10.14 -7.87 -2.20
N ASP A 151 11.34 -7.76 -2.75
CA ASP A 151 11.95 -6.47 -3.11
C ASP A 151 11.12 -5.76 -4.20
N ASP A 152 11.31 -4.45 -4.35
CA ASP A 152 10.61 -3.68 -5.36
C ASP A 152 11.05 -4.06 -6.78
N LEU A 153 10.08 -4.07 -7.71
CA LEU A 153 10.32 -4.46 -9.10
C LEU A 153 11.11 -3.42 -9.89
N GLN A 154 11.01 -2.13 -9.56
CA GLN A 154 11.66 -1.05 -10.31
C GLN A 154 13.06 -0.70 -9.81
N THR A 155 13.29 -0.81 -8.52
CA THR A 155 14.54 -0.36 -7.86
C THR A 155 15.32 -1.49 -7.20
N GLY A 156 14.82 -2.71 -7.32
CA GLY A 156 15.38 -3.89 -6.69
C GLY A 156 15.37 -5.13 -7.58
N THR A 157 15.44 -6.26 -6.94
CA THR A 157 15.45 -7.59 -7.56
C THR A 157 14.50 -8.52 -6.82
N PRO A 158 13.19 -8.49 -7.14
CA PRO A 158 12.22 -9.35 -6.49
C PRO A 158 12.53 -10.82 -6.79
N ASP A 159 12.57 -11.64 -5.75
CA ASP A 159 12.78 -13.08 -5.82
C ASP A 159 11.66 -13.81 -5.06
N ILE A 160 10.58 -14.12 -5.78
CA ILE A 160 9.41 -14.80 -5.22
C ILE A 160 9.78 -16.19 -4.72
N LYS A 161 10.64 -16.91 -5.44
CA LYS A 161 11.06 -18.27 -5.05
C LYS A 161 11.76 -18.24 -3.70
N LYS A 162 12.70 -17.32 -3.53
CA LYS A 162 13.41 -17.12 -2.27
C LYS A 162 12.46 -16.68 -1.15
N ALA A 163 11.54 -15.75 -1.44
CA ALA A 163 10.55 -15.28 -0.48
C ALA A 163 9.64 -16.40 0.05
N LEU A 164 9.41 -17.45 -0.73
CA LEU A 164 8.55 -18.57 -0.37
C LEU A 164 9.29 -19.77 0.25
N ILE A 165 10.62 -19.73 0.39
CA ILE A 165 11.38 -20.80 1.03
C ILE A 165 10.91 -20.97 2.50
N GLY A 166 10.58 -22.19 2.90
CA GLY A 166 10.18 -22.51 4.28
C GLY A 166 8.71 -22.24 4.61
N THR A 167 7.89 -21.80 3.66
CA THR A 167 6.44 -21.66 3.88
C THR A 167 5.73 -23.00 4.04
N ASN A 168 6.35 -24.11 3.54
CA ASN A 168 5.92 -25.51 3.76
C ASN A 168 4.43 -25.74 3.47
N ASN A 169 3.92 -25.19 2.36
CA ASN A 169 2.52 -25.23 1.94
C ASN A 169 1.53 -24.58 2.92
N LYS A 170 1.98 -23.81 3.89
CA LYS A 170 1.09 -23.01 4.73
C LYS A 170 0.40 -21.93 3.88
N PRO A 171 -0.84 -21.58 4.22
CA PRO A 171 -1.50 -20.42 3.61
C PRO A 171 -0.58 -19.20 3.65
N THR A 172 -0.32 -18.63 2.49
CA THR A 172 0.69 -17.57 2.36
C THR A 172 0.10 -16.33 1.72
N ILE A 173 0.33 -15.17 2.37
CA ILE A 173 0.04 -13.86 1.84
C ILE A 173 1.36 -13.27 1.34
N LEU A 174 1.40 -12.88 0.08
CA LEU A 174 2.55 -12.23 -0.54
C LEU A 174 2.35 -10.71 -0.54
N LEU A 175 3.28 -9.98 0.05
CA LEU A 175 3.34 -8.54 0.04
C LEU A 175 4.36 -8.08 -1.01
N THR A 176 3.94 -7.21 -1.91
CA THR A 176 4.77 -6.57 -2.92
C THR A 176 4.38 -5.11 -3.05
N HIS A 177 5.32 -4.25 -3.47
CA HIS A 177 4.93 -2.88 -3.80
C HIS A 177 4.20 -2.84 -5.14
N THR A 178 4.78 -3.43 -6.18
CA THR A 178 4.29 -3.33 -7.57
C THR A 178 3.50 -4.58 -7.97
N PRO A 179 2.24 -4.45 -8.45
CA PRO A 179 1.41 -5.59 -8.83
C PRO A 179 1.85 -6.25 -10.16
N ASP A 180 2.75 -5.64 -10.90
CA ASP A 180 3.22 -6.15 -12.20
C ASP A 180 4.02 -7.45 -12.11
N ILE A 181 4.32 -7.94 -10.89
CA ILE A 181 4.89 -9.26 -10.66
C ILE A 181 3.85 -10.41 -10.72
N MET A 182 2.56 -10.08 -10.75
CA MET A 182 1.47 -11.08 -10.65
C MET A 182 1.58 -12.27 -11.60
N PRO A 183 2.03 -12.14 -12.86
CA PRO A 183 2.21 -13.31 -13.74
C PRO A 183 3.19 -14.35 -13.19
N GLU A 184 4.20 -13.93 -12.42
CA GLU A 184 5.25 -14.78 -11.87
C GLU A 184 4.85 -15.40 -10.50
N VAL A 185 3.79 -14.88 -9.86
CA VAL A 185 3.30 -15.39 -8.57
C VAL A 185 2.75 -16.81 -8.75
N PRO A 186 3.19 -17.80 -7.96
CA PRO A 186 2.69 -19.17 -8.05
C PRO A 186 1.29 -19.30 -7.45
N TYR A 187 0.55 -20.34 -7.85
CA TYR A 187 -0.78 -20.64 -7.34
C TYR A 187 -0.82 -21.04 -5.85
N SER A 188 0.34 -21.33 -5.27
CA SER A 188 0.46 -21.62 -3.82
C SER A 188 0.31 -20.40 -2.93
N VAL A 189 0.31 -19.19 -3.50
CA VAL A 189 0.05 -17.93 -2.80
C VAL A 189 -1.45 -17.71 -2.71
N ASN A 190 -1.99 -17.60 -1.49
CA ASN A 190 -3.42 -17.42 -1.27
C ASN A 190 -3.91 -16.02 -1.65
N LEU A 191 -3.10 -15.00 -1.39
CA LEU A 191 -3.43 -13.61 -1.72
C LEU A 191 -2.15 -12.80 -1.91
N THR A 192 -2.10 -12.00 -2.96
CA THR A 192 -1.05 -10.98 -3.16
C THR A 192 -1.62 -9.60 -2.85
N LEU A 193 -0.90 -8.83 -2.04
CA LEU A 193 -1.25 -7.43 -1.72
C LEU A 193 -0.24 -6.50 -2.36
N ALA A 194 -0.73 -5.48 -3.08
CA ALA A 194 0.10 -4.54 -3.82
C ALA A 194 -0.41 -3.09 -3.73
N GLY A 195 0.50 -2.14 -3.94
CA GLY A 195 0.25 -0.70 -4.07
C GLY A 195 0.64 -0.16 -5.45
N HIS A 196 1.46 0.91 -5.46
CA HIS A 196 2.15 1.51 -6.61
C HIS A 196 1.26 2.24 -7.63
N LEU A 197 0.08 1.70 -7.97
CA LEU A 197 -0.72 2.22 -9.07
C LEU A 197 -1.69 3.34 -8.67
N HIS A 198 -1.81 3.61 -7.37
CA HIS A 198 -2.65 4.68 -6.80
C HIS A 198 -4.12 4.66 -7.28
N GLY A 199 -4.60 3.56 -7.84
CA GLY A 199 -5.89 3.51 -8.51
C GLY A 199 -6.01 4.47 -9.70
N GLY A 200 -4.87 5.01 -10.19
CA GLY A 200 -4.77 6.02 -11.24
C GLY A 200 -5.00 7.46 -10.77
N GLN A 201 -5.17 7.71 -9.47
CA GLN A 201 -5.41 9.02 -8.83
C GLN A 201 -6.59 9.85 -9.39
N ILE A 202 -6.75 9.91 -10.71
CA ILE A 202 -7.82 10.64 -11.40
C ILE A 202 -8.65 9.62 -12.17
N ARG A 203 -9.92 9.50 -11.78
CA ARG A 203 -10.83 8.48 -12.33
C ARG A 203 -12.12 9.11 -12.84
N THR A 204 -12.55 8.67 -14.00
CA THR A 204 -13.93 8.87 -14.48
C THR A 204 -14.74 7.58 -14.22
N HIS A 205 -14.70 6.61 -15.15
CA HIS A 205 -15.20 5.25 -14.94
C HIS A 205 -14.06 4.24 -14.79
N ARG A 206 -12.87 4.59 -15.29
CA ARG A 206 -11.63 3.80 -15.21
C ARG A 206 -10.48 4.69 -14.75
N ALA A 207 -9.39 4.08 -14.28
CA ALA A 207 -8.15 4.81 -14.06
C ALA A 207 -7.66 5.43 -15.38
N ILE A 208 -7.27 6.71 -15.35
CA ILE A 208 -6.85 7.43 -16.55
C ILE A 208 -5.37 7.16 -16.84
N ILE A 209 -4.52 7.22 -15.81
CA ILE A 209 -3.08 7.00 -15.92
C ILE A 209 -2.69 5.94 -14.89
N VAL A 210 -2.04 4.89 -15.36
CA VAL A 210 -1.56 3.79 -14.51
C VAL A 210 -0.17 3.39 -14.98
N PRO A 211 0.87 3.51 -14.15
CA PRO A 211 2.24 3.14 -14.51
C PRO A 211 2.44 1.62 -14.45
N SER A 212 1.73 0.87 -15.29
CA SER A 212 1.77 -0.58 -15.36
C SER A 212 1.85 -1.06 -16.81
N LYS A 213 2.69 -2.08 -17.06
CA LYS A 213 2.77 -2.76 -18.36
C LYS A 213 1.49 -3.54 -18.71
N PHE A 214 0.62 -3.77 -17.73
CA PHE A 214 -0.67 -4.44 -17.91
C PHE A 214 -1.86 -3.46 -18.01
N GLY A 215 -1.58 -2.18 -18.17
CA GLY A 215 -2.61 -1.15 -18.23
C GLY A 215 -3.44 -1.12 -16.94
N THR A 216 -4.76 -1.07 -17.05
CA THR A 216 -5.65 -0.95 -15.89
C THR A 216 -6.00 -2.28 -15.22
N LYS A 217 -5.44 -3.41 -15.67
CA LYS A 217 -5.79 -4.76 -15.16
C LYS A 217 -5.66 -4.86 -13.64
N TYR A 218 -4.56 -4.35 -13.09
CA TYR A 218 -4.26 -4.39 -11.65
C TYR A 218 -4.41 -3.03 -10.97
N ALA A 219 -5.12 -2.07 -11.57
CA ALA A 219 -5.12 -0.68 -11.13
C ALA A 219 -5.61 -0.49 -9.69
N ASN A 220 -6.60 -1.24 -9.26
CA ASN A 220 -7.07 -1.30 -7.87
C ASN A 220 -8.13 -2.38 -7.65
N GLY A 221 -8.33 -2.72 -6.38
CA GLY A 221 -9.36 -3.64 -5.93
C GLY A 221 -8.95 -5.11 -6.01
N PHE A 222 -9.90 -5.98 -5.70
CA PHE A 222 -9.71 -7.42 -5.73
C PHE A 222 -9.80 -7.94 -7.17
N LEU A 223 -8.84 -8.78 -7.53
CA LEU A 223 -8.81 -9.48 -8.81
C LEU A 223 -8.50 -10.97 -8.57
N ASN A 224 -9.27 -11.83 -9.19
CA ASN A 224 -8.95 -13.25 -9.35
C ASN A 224 -8.63 -13.50 -10.81
N ASP A 225 -7.34 -13.63 -11.11
CA ASP A 225 -6.83 -13.88 -12.45
C ASP A 225 -6.49 -15.36 -12.59
N ASN A 226 -7.45 -16.15 -13.09
CA ASN A 226 -7.30 -17.59 -13.29
C ASN A 226 -6.85 -18.35 -12.00
N GLY A 227 -7.38 -17.97 -10.84
CA GLY A 227 -7.05 -18.60 -9.55
C GLY A 227 -5.95 -17.85 -8.77
N LYS A 228 -5.19 -16.95 -9.38
CA LYS A 228 -4.25 -16.07 -8.67
C LYS A 228 -5.00 -14.87 -8.13
N LYS A 229 -5.14 -14.80 -6.81
CA LYS A 229 -5.88 -13.72 -6.13
C LYS A 229 -4.93 -12.57 -5.79
N SER A 230 -5.33 -11.35 -6.10
CA SER A 230 -4.62 -10.13 -5.71
C SER A 230 -5.57 -9.04 -5.24
N PHE A 231 -5.05 -8.14 -4.44
CA PHE A 231 -5.70 -6.88 -4.12
C PHE A 231 -4.68 -5.74 -4.26
N THR A 232 -5.01 -4.75 -5.08
CA THR A 232 -4.20 -3.54 -5.22
C THR A 232 -4.94 -2.37 -4.59
N THR A 233 -4.30 -1.68 -3.64
CA THR A 233 -4.89 -0.50 -2.99
C THR A 233 -4.76 0.75 -3.87
N LYS A 234 -5.67 1.71 -3.64
CA LYS A 234 -5.56 3.06 -4.20
C LYS A 234 -4.49 3.91 -3.50
N GLY A 235 -3.89 3.38 -2.44
CA GLY A 235 -2.85 4.09 -1.70
C GLY A 235 -3.36 5.28 -0.89
N LEU A 236 -2.47 5.87 -0.11
CA LEU A 236 -2.77 6.94 0.82
C LEU A 236 -2.32 8.31 0.33
N GLY A 237 -1.16 8.40 -0.31
CA GLY A 237 -0.57 9.64 -0.80
C GLY A 237 -0.95 10.03 -2.22
N THR A 238 -0.19 10.93 -2.76
CA THR A 238 -0.21 11.31 -4.18
C THR A 238 1.19 11.23 -4.74
N SER A 239 1.31 10.73 -5.98
CA SER A 239 2.56 10.69 -6.73
C SER A 239 2.43 11.51 -8.00
N ILE A 240 3.53 12.10 -8.48
CA ILE A 240 3.63 12.96 -9.68
C ILE A 240 2.79 14.23 -9.54
N LEU A 241 1.47 14.13 -9.54
CA LEU A 241 0.54 15.25 -9.38
C LEU A 241 -0.11 15.20 -7.99
N PRO A 242 -0.20 16.34 -7.26
CA PRO A 242 -0.84 16.38 -5.95
C PRO A 242 -2.38 16.39 -6.05
N ILE A 243 -2.94 15.51 -6.87
CA ILE A 243 -4.36 15.52 -7.24
C ILE A 243 -4.95 14.12 -7.03
N ARG A 244 -6.13 14.08 -6.39
CA ARG A 244 -7.03 12.93 -6.45
C ARG A 244 -8.40 13.41 -6.90
N PHE A 245 -9.01 12.68 -7.81
CA PHE A 245 -10.36 12.94 -8.27
C PHE A 245 -11.13 11.63 -8.47
N ASN A 246 -12.20 11.47 -7.71
CA ASN A 246 -13.00 10.23 -7.64
C ASN A 246 -12.14 8.99 -7.30
N CYS A 247 -11.09 9.21 -6.49
CA CYS A 247 -10.11 8.19 -6.10
C CYS A 247 -9.58 8.47 -4.67
N PHE A 248 -10.47 8.32 -3.68
CA PHE A 248 -10.15 8.60 -2.28
C PHE A 248 -8.98 7.74 -1.78
N PRO A 249 -8.05 8.33 -0.99
CA PRO A 249 -7.07 7.56 -0.24
C PRO A 249 -7.73 6.51 0.63
N GLU A 250 -7.13 5.31 0.73
CA GLU A 250 -7.76 4.24 1.51
C GLU A 250 -6.77 3.46 2.37
N ILE A 251 -7.28 3.05 3.54
CA ILE A 251 -6.79 1.93 4.33
C ILE A 251 -7.70 0.76 4.01
N VAL A 252 -7.13 -0.42 3.76
CA VAL A 252 -7.90 -1.61 3.43
C VAL A 252 -7.93 -2.55 4.62
N ILE A 253 -9.11 -2.98 5.02
CA ILE A 253 -9.32 -4.01 6.03
C ILE A 253 -9.83 -5.26 5.34
N ILE A 254 -9.08 -6.35 5.49
CA ILE A 254 -9.38 -7.63 4.87
C ILE A 254 -9.78 -8.61 5.96
N ASP A 255 -11.01 -9.08 5.89
CA ASP A 255 -11.55 -10.11 6.76
C ASP A 255 -11.65 -11.43 5.98
N PHE A 256 -11.05 -12.51 6.49
CA PHE A 256 -11.15 -13.85 5.89
C PHE A 256 -12.26 -14.68 6.55
N LYS A 257 -13.08 -15.34 5.73
CA LYS A 257 -14.19 -16.21 6.13
C LYS A 257 -14.06 -17.62 5.58
#